data_248bbeb6dd192cd3954541e404b22772
#
_entry.id   248bbeb6dd192cd3954541e404b22772
#
_cell.length_a   1.000
_cell.length_b   1.000
_cell.length_c   1.000
_cell.angle_alpha   90.00
_cell.angle_beta   90.00
_cell.angle_gamma   90.00
#
_symmetry.space_group_name_H-M   'P 1'
#
loop_
_entity.id
_entity.type
_entity.pdbx_description
1 polymer ?
#
loop_
_entity_poly.entity_id
_entity_poly.type
_entity_poly.pdbx_seq_one_letter_code
_entity_poly.pdbx_strand_id
1 'polypeptide(L)'
;IVDEVQHAITSDEGNQMLLALKAARDAINPRPDTTGHFLFVGTGSHRALVGELTARRNQAFAGATSVAYPVLDREYIDYLLARLSSEGFTALPSPDVAIKAFQALGHRPEEMIRALRQLHFHLPEGSNPDEHLPTIANTLRSAAADVELMKLEQLGGLATAIFDRIATTQGDARGLFSADAAAAYSLAIGREVKVEEAQPVVNELMASNLIMRKGHGLYGITDPFVQEMWRERKSLEGKL
;
A
#
# COMPACT_ATOMS: atom_id res chain seq x y z
N ILE A 1 -14.76 15.76 6.59
CA ILE A 1 -13.91 14.58 6.34
C ILE A 1 -14.80 13.49 5.77
N VAL A 2 -14.37 12.82 4.71
CA VAL A 2 -15.04 11.65 4.11
C VAL A 2 -14.03 10.51 4.10
N ASP A 3 -14.37 9.42 4.80
CA ASP A 3 -13.54 8.22 4.83
C ASP A 3 -13.94 7.26 3.70
N GLU A 4 -12.98 6.42 3.27
CA GLU A 4 -13.15 5.47 2.17
C GLU A 4 -13.67 6.12 0.88
N VAL A 5 -13.17 7.32 0.58
CA VAL A 5 -13.62 8.17 -0.53
C VAL A 5 -13.50 7.48 -1.90
N GLN A 6 -12.64 6.46 -2.03
CA GLN A 6 -12.51 5.68 -3.26
C GLN A 6 -13.78 4.92 -3.65
N HIS A 7 -14.66 4.62 -2.71
CA HIS A 7 -15.94 3.99 -3.05
C HIS A 7 -16.84 4.91 -3.88
N ALA A 8 -16.69 6.22 -3.72
CA ALA A 8 -17.45 7.16 -4.52
C ALA A 8 -17.08 7.19 -6.01
N ILE A 9 -15.84 6.79 -6.37
CA ILE A 9 -15.44 6.77 -7.80
C ILE A 9 -15.86 5.48 -8.52
N THR A 10 -16.41 4.52 -7.83
CA THR A 10 -16.86 3.24 -8.40
C THR A 10 -18.31 3.27 -8.89
N SER A 11 -19.06 4.37 -8.64
CA SER A 11 -20.42 4.56 -9.09
C SER A 11 -20.65 5.95 -9.67
N ASP A 12 -21.67 6.08 -10.54
CA ASP A 12 -22.04 7.37 -11.14
C ASP A 12 -22.57 8.33 -10.08
N GLU A 13 -23.37 7.87 -9.14
CA GLU A 13 -23.91 8.66 -8.03
C GLU A 13 -22.80 9.19 -7.12
N GLY A 14 -21.82 8.36 -6.81
CA GLY A 14 -20.66 8.75 -6.04
C GLY A 14 -19.80 9.79 -6.76
N ASN A 15 -19.58 9.64 -8.05
CA ASN A 15 -18.89 10.65 -8.86
C ASN A 15 -19.65 11.98 -8.89
N GLN A 16 -20.99 11.96 -9.03
CA GLN A 16 -21.82 13.16 -8.97
C GLN A 16 -21.74 13.85 -7.60
N MET A 17 -21.74 13.06 -6.51
CA MET A 17 -21.53 13.59 -5.16
C MET A 17 -20.18 14.30 -5.03
N LEU A 18 -19.08 13.71 -5.51
CA LEU A 18 -17.76 14.33 -5.47
C LEU A 18 -17.70 15.62 -6.30
N LEU A 19 -18.34 15.65 -7.46
CA LEU A 19 -18.47 16.86 -8.29
C LEU A 19 -19.29 17.95 -7.59
N ALA A 20 -20.38 17.60 -6.90
CA ALA A 20 -21.19 18.53 -6.12
C ALA A 20 -20.38 19.13 -4.94
N LEU A 21 -19.59 18.32 -4.24
CA LEU A 21 -18.70 18.79 -3.17
C LEU A 21 -17.63 19.75 -3.71
N LYS A 22 -17.05 19.44 -4.88
CA LYS A 22 -16.14 20.36 -5.57
C LYS A 22 -16.82 21.68 -5.92
N ALA A 23 -18.00 21.63 -6.53
CA ALA A 23 -18.75 22.82 -6.90
C ALA A 23 -19.12 23.69 -5.68
N ALA A 24 -19.49 23.06 -4.57
CA ALA A 24 -19.76 23.76 -3.31
C ALA A 24 -18.51 24.48 -2.78
N ARG A 25 -17.35 23.81 -2.79
CA ARG A 25 -16.07 24.42 -2.42
C ARG A 25 -15.74 25.63 -3.30
N ASP A 26 -15.86 25.46 -4.60
CA ASP A 26 -15.49 26.46 -5.59
C ASP A 26 -16.47 27.65 -5.57
N ALA A 27 -17.71 27.45 -5.10
CA ALA A 27 -18.70 28.52 -4.91
C ALA A 27 -18.51 29.30 -3.61
N ILE A 28 -18.02 28.65 -2.54
CA ILE A 28 -17.90 29.24 -1.20
C ILE A 28 -16.56 29.95 -1.01
N ASN A 29 -15.46 29.27 -1.32
CA ASN A 29 -14.12 29.71 -0.95
C ASN A 29 -13.64 31.01 -1.60
N PRO A 30 -14.03 31.39 -2.85
CA PRO A 30 -13.64 32.67 -3.46
C PRO A 30 -14.42 33.88 -2.94
N ARG A 31 -15.47 33.72 -2.15
CA ARG A 31 -16.30 34.83 -1.68
C ARG A 31 -15.62 35.58 -0.54
N PRO A 32 -15.36 36.90 -0.68
CA PRO A 32 -14.61 37.65 0.31
C PRO A 32 -15.37 37.87 1.63
N ASP A 33 -16.69 37.74 1.61
CA ASP A 33 -17.62 37.91 2.74
C ASP A 33 -17.92 36.61 3.50
N THR A 34 -17.29 35.49 3.08
CA THR A 34 -17.47 34.18 3.74
C THR A 34 -16.72 34.17 5.04
N THR A 35 -17.35 33.81 6.16
CA THR A 35 -16.76 33.74 7.49
C THR A 35 -15.88 32.48 7.70
N GLY A 36 -15.79 31.59 6.74
CA GLY A 36 -14.98 30.38 6.77
C GLY A 36 -14.77 29.80 5.39
N HIS A 37 -13.87 28.82 5.31
CA HIS A 37 -13.57 28.09 4.06
C HIS A 37 -14.11 26.66 4.13
N PHE A 38 -14.60 26.18 2.97
CA PHE A 38 -14.95 24.77 2.80
C PHE A 38 -13.68 23.98 2.50
N LEU A 39 -13.21 23.18 3.47
CA LEU A 39 -12.11 22.26 3.30
C LEU A 39 -12.65 20.82 3.19
N PHE A 40 -12.37 20.17 2.08
CA PHE A 40 -12.66 18.75 1.89
C PHE A 40 -11.40 17.92 2.19
N VAL A 41 -11.53 16.96 3.08
CA VAL A 41 -10.47 15.96 3.38
C VAL A 41 -11.06 14.59 3.08
N GLY A 42 -10.48 13.91 2.09
CA GLY A 42 -10.81 12.52 1.74
C GLY A 42 -9.73 11.57 2.23
N THR A 43 -10.11 10.49 2.89
CA THR A 43 -9.21 9.39 3.26
C THR A 43 -9.67 8.10 2.59
N GLY A 44 -8.79 7.09 2.50
CA GLY A 44 -9.15 5.79 1.96
C GLY A 44 -8.01 4.80 2.00
N SER A 45 -8.36 3.53 2.13
CA SER A 45 -7.43 2.41 2.24
C SER A 45 -6.87 1.95 0.88
N HIS A 46 -7.62 2.16 -0.22
CA HIS A 46 -7.20 1.78 -1.57
C HIS A 46 -6.34 2.86 -2.22
N ARG A 47 -5.04 2.83 -1.97
CA ARG A 47 -4.07 3.87 -2.38
C ARG A 47 -4.13 4.20 -3.88
N ALA A 48 -4.27 3.20 -4.74
CA ALA A 48 -4.34 3.40 -6.19
C ALA A 48 -5.55 4.25 -6.58
N LEU A 49 -6.74 3.94 -6.06
CA LEU A 49 -7.97 4.68 -6.37
C LEU A 49 -7.98 6.08 -5.75
N VAL A 50 -7.52 6.23 -4.50
CA VAL A 50 -7.38 7.56 -3.86
C VAL A 50 -6.40 8.43 -4.65
N GLY A 51 -5.29 7.85 -5.12
CA GLY A 51 -4.34 8.56 -5.98
C GLY A 51 -4.94 9.02 -7.31
N GLU A 52 -5.84 8.25 -7.89
CA GLU A 52 -6.54 8.62 -9.13
C GLU A 52 -7.41 9.87 -8.98
N LEU A 53 -8.06 10.06 -7.83
CA LEU A 53 -8.89 11.24 -7.55
C LEU A 53 -8.13 12.55 -7.72
N THR A 54 -6.83 12.57 -7.44
CA THR A 54 -5.99 13.76 -7.53
C THR A 54 -5.15 13.82 -8.80
N ALA A 55 -4.83 12.66 -9.40
CA ALA A 55 -3.91 12.55 -10.54
C ALA A 55 -4.60 12.62 -11.90
N ARG A 56 -5.85 12.15 -12.04
CA ARG A 56 -6.56 12.15 -13.32
C ARG A 56 -7.29 13.46 -13.55
N ARG A 57 -7.09 14.09 -14.72
CA ARG A 57 -7.69 15.38 -15.08
C ARG A 57 -9.22 15.40 -15.10
N ASN A 58 -9.86 14.27 -15.35
CA ASN A 58 -11.32 14.13 -15.38
C ASN A 58 -11.94 13.85 -14.01
N GLN A 59 -11.14 13.75 -12.95
CA GLN A 59 -11.63 13.53 -11.61
C GLN A 59 -12.00 14.84 -10.90
N ALA A 60 -12.93 14.75 -9.95
CA ALA A 60 -13.44 15.88 -9.21
C ALA A 60 -12.35 16.67 -8.47
N PHE A 61 -11.34 16.00 -7.96
CA PHE A 61 -10.26 16.58 -7.17
C PHE A 61 -8.90 16.58 -7.89
N ALA A 62 -8.92 16.61 -9.24
CA ALA A 62 -7.69 16.76 -10.03
C ALA A 62 -6.90 17.98 -9.57
N GLY A 63 -5.61 17.77 -9.23
CA GLY A 63 -4.73 18.82 -8.71
C GLY A 63 -4.87 19.12 -7.21
N ALA A 64 -5.72 18.41 -6.46
CA ALA A 64 -5.73 18.48 -5.01
C ALA A 64 -4.43 17.90 -4.42
N THR A 65 -4.03 18.38 -3.25
CA THR A 65 -2.84 17.88 -2.56
C THR A 65 -3.10 16.46 -2.04
N SER A 66 -2.27 15.51 -2.47
CA SER A 66 -2.25 14.15 -1.95
C SER A 66 -1.11 14.03 -0.95
N VAL A 67 -1.43 13.64 0.28
CA VAL A 67 -0.47 13.48 1.37
C VAL A 67 -0.52 12.04 1.85
N ALA A 68 0.64 11.41 2.00
CA ALA A 68 0.72 10.11 2.65
C ALA A 68 0.30 10.26 4.11
N TYR A 69 -0.61 9.40 4.58
CA TYR A 69 -0.99 9.37 5.98
C TYR A 69 0.24 8.97 6.82
N PRO A 70 0.57 9.73 7.89
CA PRO A 70 1.71 9.38 8.74
C PRO A 70 1.46 8.02 9.39
N VAL A 71 2.46 7.14 9.29
CA VAL A 71 2.41 5.83 9.94
C VAL A 71 2.68 5.99 11.43
N LEU A 72 2.09 5.11 12.23
CA LEU A 72 2.41 4.96 13.63
C LEU A 72 3.85 4.45 13.77
N ASP A 73 4.55 4.90 14.83
CA ASP A 73 5.93 4.52 15.07
C ASP A 73 6.17 4.26 16.57
N ARG A 74 7.31 4.61 17.09
CA ARG A 74 7.77 4.30 18.45
C ARG A 74 6.77 4.68 19.53
N GLU A 75 6.17 5.86 19.45
CA GLU A 75 5.18 6.31 20.43
C GLU A 75 3.98 5.35 20.56
N TYR A 76 3.55 4.76 19.44
CA TYR A 76 2.50 3.75 19.45
C TYR A 76 2.95 2.47 20.18
N ILE A 77 4.17 2.02 19.94
CA ILE A 77 4.72 0.81 20.57
C ILE A 77 4.88 1.02 22.07
N ASP A 78 5.43 2.15 22.49
CA ASP A 78 5.60 2.49 23.91
C ASP A 78 4.22 2.53 24.62
N TYR A 79 3.22 3.15 23.99
CA TYR A 79 1.84 3.14 24.47
C TYR A 79 1.25 1.72 24.57
N LEU A 80 1.42 0.91 23.52
CA LEU A 80 0.88 -0.45 23.46
C LEU A 80 1.47 -1.35 24.54
N LEU A 81 2.80 -1.33 24.71
CA LEU A 81 3.49 -2.12 25.73
C LEU A 81 3.11 -1.67 27.16
N ALA A 82 3.04 -0.37 27.40
CA ALA A 82 2.59 0.18 28.69
C ALA A 82 1.16 -0.27 29.02
N ARG A 83 0.27 -0.23 28.05
CA ARG A 83 -1.11 -0.69 28.20
C ARG A 83 -1.19 -2.18 28.51
N LEU A 84 -0.49 -3.02 27.77
CA LEU A 84 -0.46 -4.47 28.01
C LEU A 84 0.12 -4.79 29.40
N SER A 85 1.19 -4.10 29.82
CA SER A 85 1.74 -4.23 31.16
C SER A 85 0.72 -3.88 32.25
N SER A 86 -0.05 -2.81 32.07
CA SER A 86 -1.12 -2.42 33.01
C SER A 86 -2.30 -3.41 33.04
N GLU A 87 -2.54 -4.15 31.98
CA GLU A 87 -3.54 -5.22 31.88
C GLU A 87 -3.03 -6.57 32.44
N GLY A 88 -1.79 -6.61 32.98
CA GLY A 88 -1.22 -7.79 33.65
C GLY A 88 -0.39 -8.71 32.78
N PHE A 89 -0.07 -8.32 31.54
CA PHE A 89 0.86 -9.08 30.71
C PHE A 89 2.29 -8.92 31.22
N THR A 90 2.95 -10.03 31.57
CA THR A 90 4.30 -10.04 32.16
C THR A 90 5.38 -10.40 31.13
N ALA A 91 5.05 -11.21 30.12
CA ALA A 91 5.98 -11.63 29.08
C ALA A 91 5.92 -10.68 27.87
N LEU A 92 6.39 -9.45 28.08
CA LEU A 92 6.44 -8.43 27.02
C LEU A 92 7.86 -8.29 26.48
N PRO A 93 8.02 -8.03 25.19
CA PRO A 93 9.33 -7.74 24.60
C PRO A 93 9.82 -6.36 25.01
N SER A 94 11.13 -6.14 24.89
CA SER A 94 11.71 -4.81 25.07
C SER A 94 11.18 -3.84 24.01
N PRO A 95 11.07 -2.52 24.29
CA PRO A 95 10.61 -1.54 23.32
C PRO A 95 11.45 -1.53 22.02
N ASP A 96 12.76 -1.77 22.13
CA ASP A 96 13.65 -1.75 20.96
C ASP A 96 13.45 -2.96 20.03
N VAL A 97 13.10 -4.12 20.59
CA VAL A 97 12.75 -5.29 19.77
C VAL A 97 11.35 -5.15 19.20
N ALA A 98 10.41 -4.63 20.01
CA ALA A 98 9.04 -4.41 19.57
C ALA A 98 8.93 -3.40 18.42
N ILE A 99 9.70 -2.29 18.46
CA ILE A 99 9.70 -1.33 17.35
C ILE A 99 10.28 -1.93 16.05
N LYS A 100 11.35 -2.73 16.14
CA LYS A 100 11.90 -3.43 14.98
C LYS A 100 10.91 -4.43 14.38
N ALA A 101 10.19 -5.17 15.22
CA ALA A 101 9.14 -6.07 14.77
C ALA A 101 7.98 -5.30 14.12
N PHE A 102 7.57 -4.16 14.68
CA PHE A 102 6.53 -3.30 14.11
C PHE A 102 6.92 -2.73 12.74
N GLN A 103 8.16 -2.28 12.60
CA GLN A 103 8.72 -1.85 11.31
C GLN A 103 8.74 -3.00 10.30
N ALA A 104 9.18 -4.18 10.69
CA ALA A 104 9.16 -5.38 9.84
C ALA A 104 7.75 -5.79 9.42
N LEU A 105 6.73 -5.50 10.23
CA LEU A 105 5.32 -5.71 9.94
C LEU A 105 4.68 -4.54 9.15
N GLY A 106 5.48 -3.61 8.63
CA GLY A 106 5.03 -2.49 7.80
C GLY A 106 4.23 -1.43 8.57
N HIS A 107 4.53 -1.21 9.84
CA HIS A 107 3.84 -0.26 10.73
C HIS A 107 2.31 -0.54 10.82
N ARG A 108 1.92 -1.82 10.81
CA ARG A 108 0.52 -2.26 10.88
C ARG A 108 0.14 -2.65 12.31
N PRO A 109 -0.71 -1.85 13.00
CA PRO A 109 -1.10 -2.12 14.38
C PRO A 109 -1.74 -3.49 14.57
N GLU A 110 -2.59 -3.91 13.65
CA GLU A 110 -3.28 -5.19 13.69
C GLU A 110 -2.29 -6.37 13.67
N GLU A 111 -1.30 -6.32 12.78
CA GLU A 111 -0.28 -7.37 12.69
C GLU A 111 0.63 -7.39 13.92
N MET A 112 0.93 -6.22 14.49
CA MET A 112 1.69 -6.15 15.75
C MET A 112 0.92 -6.75 16.93
N ILE A 113 -0.37 -6.45 17.06
CA ILE A 113 -1.24 -7.06 18.07
C ILE A 113 -1.31 -8.57 17.87
N ARG A 114 -1.42 -9.03 16.62
CA ARG A 114 -1.40 -10.45 16.27
C ARG A 114 -0.08 -11.12 16.67
N ALA A 115 1.05 -10.48 16.39
CA ALA A 115 2.37 -10.97 16.79
C ALA A 115 2.52 -11.09 18.31
N LEU A 116 2.08 -10.08 19.06
CA LEU A 116 2.13 -10.09 20.52
C LEU A 116 1.19 -11.14 21.12
N ARG A 117 0.01 -11.38 20.51
CA ARG A 117 -0.87 -12.48 20.93
C ARG A 117 -0.23 -13.85 20.69
N GLN A 118 0.37 -14.08 19.52
CA GLN A 118 1.09 -15.32 19.25
C GLN A 118 2.26 -15.51 20.21
N LEU A 119 3.01 -14.45 20.49
CA LEU A 119 4.08 -14.48 21.49
C LEU A 119 3.53 -14.92 22.85
N HIS A 120 2.46 -14.29 23.34
CA HIS A 120 1.87 -14.60 24.64
C HIS A 120 1.38 -16.04 24.76
N PHE A 121 0.73 -16.58 23.72
CA PHE A 121 0.17 -17.93 23.77
C PHE A 121 1.17 -19.05 23.50
N HIS A 122 2.27 -18.77 22.81
CA HIS A 122 3.22 -19.80 22.36
C HIS A 122 4.63 -19.64 22.97
N LEU A 123 4.85 -18.62 23.79
CA LEU A 123 6.13 -18.44 24.46
C LEU A 123 6.35 -19.56 25.47
N PRO A 124 7.42 -20.38 25.33
CA PRO A 124 7.74 -21.38 26.33
C PRO A 124 8.02 -20.73 27.68
N GLU A 125 7.68 -21.42 28.77
CA GLU A 125 7.90 -20.92 30.12
C GLU A 125 9.41 -20.64 30.36
N GLY A 126 9.72 -19.44 30.84
CA GLY A 126 11.08 -19.00 31.09
C GLY A 126 11.85 -18.51 29.87
N SER A 127 11.26 -18.53 28.67
CA SER A 127 11.90 -18.02 27.46
C SER A 127 11.86 -16.51 27.36
N ASN A 128 12.84 -15.92 26.66
CA ASN A 128 12.94 -14.48 26.45
C ASN A 128 12.05 -14.02 25.30
N PRO A 129 11.05 -13.12 25.53
CA PRO A 129 10.20 -12.58 24.48
C PRO A 129 10.97 -11.93 23.33
N ASP A 130 12.12 -11.32 23.61
CA ASP A 130 12.94 -10.62 22.62
C ASP A 130 13.57 -11.56 21.58
N GLU A 131 13.76 -12.82 21.91
CA GLU A 131 14.30 -13.82 20.98
C GLU A 131 13.23 -14.40 20.05
N HIS A 132 11.98 -14.44 20.52
CA HIS A 132 10.87 -15.07 19.78
C HIS A 132 10.10 -14.09 18.89
N LEU A 133 9.91 -12.84 19.32
CA LEU A 133 9.12 -11.88 18.58
C LEU A 133 9.61 -11.61 17.14
N PRO A 134 10.92 -11.49 16.86
CA PRO A 134 11.40 -11.32 15.49
C PRO A 134 11.03 -12.47 14.55
N THR A 135 11.07 -13.70 15.04
CA THR A 135 10.68 -14.89 14.25
C THR A 135 9.19 -14.87 13.94
N ILE A 136 8.35 -14.55 14.92
CA ILE A 136 6.90 -14.43 14.74
C ILE A 136 6.59 -13.30 13.74
N ALA A 137 7.22 -12.14 13.88
CA ALA A 137 7.03 -11.01 12.99
C ALA A 137 7.42 -11.36 11.53
N ASN A 138 8.55 -12.03 11.32
CA ASN A 138 8.97 -12.48 10.00
C ASN A 138 8.02 -13.52 9.39
N THR A 139 7.48 -14.44 10.17
CA THR A 139 6.50 -15.42 9.70
C THR A 139 5.20 -14.73 9.25
N LEU A 140 4.69 -13.81 10.05
CA LEU A 140 3.50 -13.03 9.70
C LEU A 140 3.73 -12.14 8.47
N ARG A 141 4.92 -11.54 8.39
CA ARG A 141 5.38 -10.76 7.24
C ARG A 141 5.32 -11.57 5.95
N SER A 142 5.94 -12.74 5.94
CA SER A 142 5.96 -13.60 4.75
C SER A 142 4.54 -14.03 4.35
N ALA A 143 3.72 -14.44 5.31
CA ALA A 143 2.34 -14.85 5.03
C ALA A 143 1.48 -13.71 4.45
N ALA A 144 1.64 -12.47 4.93
CA ALA A 144 0.92 -11.32 4.39
C ALA A 144 1.36 -10.98 2.96
N ALA A 145 2.66 -11.05 2.66
CA ALA A 145 3.17 -10.84 1.32
C ALA A 145 2.71 -11.93 0.34
N ASP A 146 2.68 -13.18 0.77
CA ASP A 146 2.24 -14.30 -0.06
C ASP A 146 0.78 -14.13 -0.52
N VAL A 147 -0.10 -13.60 0.34
CA VAL A 147 -1.49 -13.29 -0.04
C VAL A 147 -1.56 -12.28 -1.19
N GLU A 148 -0.78 -11.21 -1.14
CA GLU A 148 -0.75 -10.20 -2.22
C GLU A 148 -0.09 -10.75 -3.49
N LEU A 149 0.98 -11.54 -3.36
CA LEU A 149 1.66 -12.16 -4.49
C LEU A 149 0.81 -13.26 -5.16
N MET A 150 -0.03 -13.97 -4.40
CA MET A 150 -1.02 -14.89 -4.99
C MET A 150 -2.02 -14.17 -5.90
N LYS A 151 -2.46 -12.96 -5.55
CA LYS A 151 -3.30 -12.15 -6.44
C LYS A 151 -2.58 -11.82 -7.74
N LEU A 152 -1.29 -11.48 -7.66
CA LEU A 152 -0.46 -11.21 -8.84
C LEU A 152 -0.36 -12.44 -9.75
N GLU A 153 -0.13 -13.62 -9.19
CA GLU A 153 -0.04 -14.88 -9.94
C GLU A 153 -1.35 -15.20 -10.68
N GLN A 154 -2.50 -14.92 -10.08
CA GLN A 154 -3.82 -15.10 -10.69
C GLN A 154 -4.04 -14.21 -11.93
N LEU A 155 -3.40 -13.05 -11.98
CA LEU A 155 -3.45 -12.14 -13.13
C LEU A 155 -2.56 -12.60 -14.31
N GLY A 156 -1.73 -13.61 -14.10
CA GLY A 156 -0.93 -14.27 -15.14
C GLY A 156 0.44 -13.65 -15.39
N GLY A 157 1.18 -14.30 -16.31
CA GLY A 157 2.59 -14.01 -16.54
C GLY A 157 2.90 -12.58 -16.99
N LEU A 158 2.05 -11.97 -17.83
CA LEU A 158 2.25 -10.59 -18.27
C LEU A 158 2.09 -9.59 -17.08
N ALA A 159 1.13 -9.82 -16.20
CA ALA A 159 0.96 -9.02 -15.01
C ALA A 159 2.20 -9.13 -14.08
N THR A 160 2.71 -10.34 -13.93
CA THR A 160 3.93 -10.61 -13.17
C THR A 160 5.14 -9.89 -13.77
N ALA A 161 5.32 -9.91 -15.10
CA ALA A 161 6.42 -9.22 -15.77
C ALA A 161 6.33 -7.68 -15.66
N ILE A 162 5.13 -7.13 -15.76
CA ILE A 162 4.89 -5.69 -15.56
C ILE A 162 5.14 -5.30 -14.11
N PHE A 163 4.63 -6.08 -13.16
CA PHE A 163 4.85 -5.86 -11.72
C PHE A 163 6.34 -5.91 -11.37
N ASP A 164 7.06 -6.93 -11.87
CA ASP A 164 8.50 -7.08 -11.67
C ASP A 164 9.28 -5.85 -12.14
N ARG A 165 8.97 -5.36 -13.36
CA ARG A 165 9.60 -4.14 -13.90
C ARG A 165 9.36 -2.93 -12.99
N ILE A 166 8.16 -2.77 -12.43
CA ILE A 166 7.86 -1.66 -11.52
C ILE A 166 8.57 -1.87 -10.18
N ALA A 167 8.50 -3.07 -9.62
CA ALA A 167 9.03 -3.38 -8.30
C ALA A 167 10.56 -3.25 -8.24
N THR A 168 11.27 -3.63 -9.31
CA THR A 168 12.73 -3.61 -9.38
C THR A 168 13.30 -2.26 -9.81
N THR A 169 12.49 -1.38 -10.40
CA THR A 169 12.92 -0.01 -10.74
C THR A 169 13.24 0.78 -9.48
N GLN A 170 14.36 1.54 -9.51
CA GLN A 170 14.67 2.51 -8.48
C GLN A 170 13.81 3.76 -8.68
N GLY A 171 12.94 4.07 -7.71
CA GLY A 171 11.95 5.14 -7.81
C GLY A 171 10.71 4.72 -8.59
N ASP A 172 10.10 5.67 -9.30
CA ASP A 172 8.86 5.44 -10.04
C ASP A 172 9.14 4.91 -11.46
N ALA A 173 8.45 3.84 -11.85
CA ALA A 173 8.60 3.23 -13.16
C ALA A 173 7.94 4.07 -14.26
N ARG A 174 8.60 4.14 -15.41
CA ARG A 174 8.16 4.84 -16.63
C ARG A 174 8.19 3.92 -17.84
N GLY A 175 7.49 4.33 -18.88
CA GLY A 175 7.57 3.67 -20.20
C GLY A 175 7.05 2.24 -20.21
N LEU A 176 6.04 1.93 -19.40
CA LEU A 176 5.42 0.58 -19.34
C LEU A 176 4.81 0.15 -20.70
N PHE A 177 4.50 1.12 -21.57
CA PHE A 177 3.87 0.93 -22.88
C PHE A 177 4.83 1.22 -24.02
N SER A 178 6.14 1.20 -23.80
CA SER A 178 7.13 1.36 -24.87
C SER A 178 7.40 0.05 -25.62
N ALA A 179 7.94 0.13 -26.81
CA ALA A 179 8.38 -1.04 -27.56
C ALA A 179 9.45 -1.85 -26.78
N ASP A 180 10.37 -1.15 -26.11
CA ASP A 180 11.40 -1.79 -25.27
C ASP A 180 10.79 -2.54 -24.08
N ALA A 181 9.73 -1.98 -23.49
CA ALA A 181 9.00 -2.67 -22.42
C ALA A 181 8.31 -3.94 -22.95
N ALA A 182 7.62 -3.84 -24.09
CA ALA A 182 6.96 -4.99 -24.71
C ALA A 182 7.96 -6.10 -25.07
N ALA A 183 9.14 -5.74 -25.60
CA ALA A 183 10.22 -6.69 -25.85
C ALA A 183 10.72 -7.38 -24.57
N ALA A 184 10.91 -6.62 -23.48
CA ALA A 184 11.29 -7.19 -22.19
C ALA A 184 10.21 -8.13 -21.62
N TYR A 185 8.93 -7.77 -21.75
CA TYR A 185 7.82 -8.63 -21.32
C TYR A 185 7.78 -9.92 -22.16
N SER A 186 7.99 -9.80 -23.48
CA SER A 186 8.03 -10.96 -24.39
C SER A 186 9.10 -11.95 -23.98
N LEU A 187 10.28 -11.46 -23.62
CA LEU A 187 11.38 -12.28 -23.12
C LEU A 187 11.02 -12.97 -21.80
N ALA A 188 10.43 -12.23 -20.87
CA ALA A 188 10.09 -12.73 -19.54
C ALA A 188 9.05 -13.85 -19.57
N ILE A 189 8.08 -13.79 -20.50
CA ILE A 189 6.97 -14.75 -20.54
C ILE A 189 7.09 -15.78 -21.67
N GLY A 190 8.14 -15.69 -22.50
CA GLY A 190 8.41 -16.65 -23.60
C GLY A 190 7.44 -16.59 -24.77
N ARG A 191 6.72 -15.47 -24.95
CA ARG A 191 5.86 -15.21 -26.13
C ARG A 191 5.91 -13.75 -26.57
N GLU A 192 5.55 -13.48 -27.79
CA GLU A 192 5.41 -12.11 -28.28
C GLU A 192 4.31 -11.36 -27.49
N VAL A 193 4.64 -10.17 -27.00
CA VAL A 193 3.72 -9.23 -26.34
C VAL A 193 3.66 -7.94 -27.13
N LYS A 194 2.45 -7.55 -27.52
CA LYS A 194 2.20 -6.27 -28.18
C LYS A 194 2.01 -5.16 -27.16
N VAL A 195 2.35 -3.94 -27.52
CA VAL A 195 2.23 -2.75 -26.64
C VAL A 195 0.79 -2.58 -26.11
N GLU A 196 -0.20 -2.87 -26.96
CA GLU A 196 -1.62 -2.74 -26.63
C GLU A 196 -2.09 -3.72 -25.54
N GLU A 197 -1.41 -4.84 -25.37
CA GLU A 197 -1.72 -5.83 -24.33
C GLU A 197 -1.36 -5.33 -22.92
N ALA A 198 -0.40 -4.42 -22.80
CA ALA A 198 0.06 -3.95 -21.51
C ALA A 198 -0.97 -3.06 -20.78
N GLN A 199 -1.75 -2.25 -21.53
CA GLN A 199 -2.68 -1.30 -20.90
C GLN A 199 -3.82 -1.96 -20.10
N PRO A 200 -4.53 -2.98 -20.62
CA PRO A 200 -5.53 -3.72 -19.85
C PRO A 200 -4.94 -4.33 -18.58
N VAL A 201 -3.75 -4.95 -18.70
CA VAL A 201 -3.09 -5.60 -17.55
C VAL A 201 -2.65 -4.60 -16.48
N VAL A 202 -2.14 -3.43 -16.87
CA VAL A 202 -1.84 -2.34 -15.95
C VAL A 202 -3.11 -1.87 -15.21
N ASN A 203 -4.24 -1.80 -15.92
CA ASN A 203 -5.52 -1.45 -15.29
C ASN A 203 -5.98 -2.52 -14.27
N GLU A 204 -5.81 -3.80 -14.58
CA GLU A 204 -6.11 -4.91 -13.64
C GLU A 204 -5.20 -4.88 -12.41
N LEU A 205 -3.92 -4.63 -12.59
CA LEU A 205 -2.96 -4.45 -11.48
C LEU A 205 -3.35 -3.28 -10.57
N MET A 206 -3.82 -2.17 -11.14
CA MET A 206 -4.34 -1.03 -10.37
C MET A 206 -5.65 -1.36 -9.66
N ALA A 207 -6.59 -2.02 -10.35
CA ALA A 207 -7.86 -2.45 -9.76
C ALA A 207 -7.65 -3.43 -8.59
N SER A 208 -6.63 -4.29 -8.68
CA SER A 208 -6.23 -5.21 -7.61
C SER A 208 -5.38 -4.54 -6.51
N ASN A 209 -5.18 -3.21 -6.56
CA ASN A 209 -4.37 -2.42 -5.63
C ASN A 209 -2.90 -2.88 -5.51
N LEU A 210 -2.38 -3.60 -6.49
CA LEU A 210 -0.98 -4.05 -6.52
C LEU A 210 -0.03 -2.94 -6.97
N ILE A 211 -0.47 -2.11 -7.92
CA ILE A 211 0.27 -0.94 -8.38
C ILE A 211 -0.59 0.31 -8.31
N MET A 212 0.04 1.46 -8.25
CA MET A 212 -0.64 2.76 -8.27
C MET A 212 0.00 3.72 -9.27
N ARG A 213 -0.81 4.62 -9.81
CA ARG A 213 -0.34 5.72 -10.64
C ARG A 213 0.07 6.89 -9.75
N LYS A 214 1.34 7.27 -9.78
CA LYS A 214 1.89 8.41 -9.01
C LYS A 214 1.92 9.73 -9.78
N GLY A 215 1.75 9.65 -11.10
CA GLY A 215 1.73 10.79 -11.99
C GLY A 215 1.50 10.38 -13.44
N HIS A 216 1.62 11.31 -14.37
CA HIS A 216 1.46 11.00 -15.80
C HIS A 216 2.55 10.05 -16.27
N GLY A 217 2.16 8.82 -16.63
CA GLY A 217 3.10 7.76 -17.05
C GLY A 217 4.03 7.25 -15.95
N LEU A 218 3.77 7.59 -14.68
CA LEU A 218 4.55 7.17 -13.53
C LEU A 218 3.77 6.15 -12.72
N TYR A 219 4.40 5.02 -12.41
CA TYR A 219 3.80 3.93 -11.67
C TYR A 219 4.72 3.46 -10.54
N GLY A 220 4.14 3.03 -9.44
CA GLY A 220 4.84 2.43 -8.31
C GLY A 220 4.03 1.29 -7.72
N ILE A 221 4.68 0.46 -6.93
CA ILE A 221 3.99 -0.55 -6.14
C ILE A 221 3.17 0.15 -5.05
N THR A 222 1.94 -0.30 -4.85
CA THR A 222 1.01 0.33 -3.91
C THR A 222 1.48 0.17 -2.46
N ASP A 223 1.95 -1.02 -2.10
CA ASP A 223 2.47 -1.32 -0.77
C ASP A 223 3.99 -1.48 -0.81
N PRO A 224 4.75 -0.55 -0.19
CA PRO A 224 6.21 -0.66 -0.14
C PRO A 224 6.71 -1.97 0.48
N PHE A 225 5.94 -2.55 1.38
CA PHE A 225 6.23 -3.83 2.01
C PHE A 225 6.21 -4.99 1.01
N VAL A 226 5.19 -5.05 0.13
CA VAL A 226 5.11 -6.05 -0.93
C VAL A 226 6.24 -5.87 -1.94
N GLN A 227 6.62 -4.61 -2.23
CA GLN A 227 7.76 -4.31 -3.09
C GLN A 227 9.08 -4.85 -2.52
N GLU A 228 9.31 -4.66 -1.23
CA GLU A 228 10.52 -5.15 -0.55
C GLU A 228 10.60 -6.68 -0.59
N MET A 229 9.51 -7.36 -0.24
CA MET A 229 9.41 -8.82 -0.28
C MET A 229 9.63 -9.38 -1.68
N TRP A 230 9.09 -8.71 -2.71
CA TRP A 230 9.34 -9.08 -4.11
C TRP A 230 10.82 -8.99 -4.48
N ARG A 231 11.48 -7.90 -4.11
CA ARG A 231 12.91 -7.70 -4.38
C ARG A 231 13.78 -8.74 -3.66
N GLU A 232 13.45 -9.07 -2.41
CA GLU A 232 14.12 -10.14 -1.66
C GLU A 232 13.98 -11.50 -2.37
N ARG A 233 12.75 -11.87 -2.79
CA ARG A 233 12.48 -13.10 -3.56
C ARG A 233 13.31 -13.14 -4.85
N LYS A 234 13.32 -12.06 -5.62
CA LYS A 234 14.11 -11.98 -6.86
C LYS A 234 15.62 -12.04 -6.63
N SER A 235 16.10 -11.44 -5.56
CA SER A 235 17.51 -11.54 -5.18
C SER A 235 17.94 -12.99 -4.82
N LEU A 236 17.06 -13.78 -4.27
CA LEU A 236 17.31 -15.19 -3.97
C LEU A 236 17.29 -16.04 -5.25
N GLU A 237 16.32 -15.82 -6.14
CA GLU A 237 16.24 -16.50 -7.44
C GLU A 237 17.47 -16.23 -8.32
N GLY A 238 18.01 -15.01 -8.31
CA GLY A 238 19.21 -14.65 -9.07
C GLY A 238 20.55 -15.19 -8.50
N LYS A 239 20.51 -15.82 -7.32
CA LYS A 239 21.69 -16.44 -6.69
C LYS A 239 21.73 -17.97 -6.84
N LEU A 240 20.69 -18.59 -7.38
CA LEU A 240 20.59 -19.99 -7.74
C LEU A 240 20.91 -20.19 -9.23
#